data_cb9255f7e9599b28b14c48eeb7a76aa7
#
_entry.id   cb9255f7e9599b28b14c48eeb7a76aa7
#
_cell.length_a   1.000
_cell.length_b   1.000
_cell.length_c   1.000
_cell.angle_alpha   90.00
_cell.angle_beta   90.00
_cell.angle_gamma   90.00
#
_symmetry.space_group_name_H-M   'P 1'
#
loop_
_entity.id
_entity.type
_entity.pdbx_description
1 polymer ?
#
loop_
_entity_poly.entity_id
_entity_poly.type
_entity_poly.pdbx_seq_one_letter_code
_entity_poly.pdbx_strand_id
1 'polypeptide(L)'
;MKSFSFLFGKTKKNKLARFTTPLIAALALAGGINSAYANNIKTSTATEITSASVPVEPTKPSVVQYQAAGVDPFVLIPVVLVGGLVIFVPLFFGGLVVIGEREVGVVVRKFTFSGKGLPAGQLIALNGEAGLQADTLAPGWHWGYWPWQYSVRKESVVVVPQGEIAVIVXXXXADGASNPPERILGKIVDCDNFQDARKFLINGGEKGRQMGFLTAGTYRINTALFKVIMAANASSHGMSPEQLQVYTVASDKVGIVTTLDGIPITVGEIAGAVITGHDNFQNGQKFLDGGGRRGLQEQILLSGSWNLNPWLVNVEQVPMTEIPIGYVGVVISFVGKAQEDVSGAAFIHGNLVNPGHKGVWVEPLYPGKHPLNTRIMKVELVPTTNIVLNWSGRTERHKYDANLEALTVRSKDGFAFDLEVSQIIHVGALDAPKVISRVGSMQNLVDNVLEPSIGNYFRNSAQDYTVLDFLNARSERQVEASEYIKAALRTYDVQAIDTLIGDIQPPASLMQTQTGRTQNLRSSADGANATSTACAGNSPG
;
A
#
# COMPACT_ATOMS: atom_id res chain seq x y z
N MET A 1 -22.49 -29.17 21.96
CA MET A 1 -23.62 -29.16 22.90
C MET A 1 -23.46 -28.02 23.88
N LYS A 2 -24.11 -26.90 23.59
CA LYS A 2 -24.52 -25.90 24.60
C LYS A 2 -25.13 -24.71 23.87
N SER A 3 -26.31 -24.65 24.00
CA SER A 3 -27.44 -23.72 24.07
C SER A 3 -27.27 -22.36 23.44
N PHE A 4 -28.05 -22.14 22.42
CA PHE A 4 -28.42 -20.85 21.85
C PHE A 4 -29.39 -20.13 22.80
N SER A 5 -29.07 -18.96 23.26
CA SER A 5 -30.07 -18.12 23.89
C SER A 5 -30.35 -16.94 22.98
N PHE A 6 -31.58 -16.84 22.58
CA PHE A 6 -32.14 -15.78 21.75
C PHE A 6 -32.42 -14.56 22.62
N LEU A 7 -31.83 -13.46 22.28
CA LEU A 7 -32.16 -12.16 22.87
C LEU A 7 -32.96 -11.34 21.86
N PHE A 8 -34.26 -11.27 22.09
CA PHE A 8 -35.14 -10.37 21.37
C PHE A 8 -34.92 -8.94 21.87
N GLY A 9 -34.40 -8.10 21.03
CA GLY A 9 -34.22 -6.70 21.37
C GLY A 9 -35.53 -5.92 21.33
N LYS A 10 -35.72 -5.17 22.37
CA LYS A 10 -36.87 -4.27 22.52
C LYS A 10 -36.66 -3.03 21.64
N THR A 11 -37.25 -3.02 20.47
CA THR A 11 -37.36 -1.75 19.73
C THR A 11 -38.61 -1.73 18.86
N LYS A 12 -39.76 -1.59 19.49
CA LYS A 12 -41.00 -1.31 18.73
C LYS A 12 -42.07 -0.59 19.54
N LYS A 13 -41.72 0.28 20.50
CA LYS A 13 -42.79 0.93 21.27
C LYS A 13 -42.90 2.45 21.08
N ASN A 14 -42.01 3.08 20.34
CA ASN A 14 -42.05 4.55 20.28
C ASN A 14 -42.67 5.14 19.00
N LYS A 15 -43.06 4.31 18.04
CA LYS A 15 -43.64 4.85 16.82
C LYS A 15 -45.17 4.95 16.85
N LEU A 16 -45.85 4.24 17.76
CA LEU A 16 -47.32 4.29 17.85
C LEU A 16 -47.84 5.52 18.59
N ALA A 17 -47.06 6.09 19.48
CA ALA A 17 -47.49 7.22 20.29
C ALA A 17 -47.57 8.53 19.53
N ARG A 18 -46.91 8.61 18.37
CA ARG A 18 -46.91 9.87 17.57
C ARG A 18 -48.05 9.96 16.56
N PHE A 19 -48.81 8.88 16.37
CA PHE A 19 -49.90 8.84 15.41
C PHE A 19 -51.27 9.18 15.98
N THR A 20 -51.42 9.14 17.30
CA THR A 20 -52.74 9.30 17.93
C THR A 20 -53.08 10.73 18.28
N THR A 21 -52.10 11.62 18.39
CA THR A 21 -52.38 12.97 18.88
C THR A 21 -53.20 13.85 17.92
N PRO A 22 -52.99 13.85 16.62
CA PRO A 22 -53.85 14.67 15.75
C PRO A 22 -55.25 14.09 15.56
N LEU A 23 -55.42 12.75 15.69
CA LEU A 23 -56.74 12.14 15.55
C LEU A 23 -57.65 12.44 16.76
N ILE A 24 -57.07 12.46 17.96
CA ILE A 24 -57.78 12.76 19.21
C ILE A 24 -58.20 14.23 19.26
N ALA A 25 -57.34 15.14 18.76
CA ALA A 25 -57.64 16.56 18.71
C ALA A 25 -58.78 16.88 17.72
N ALA A 26 -58.83 16.17 16.58
CA ALA A 26 -59.89 16.34 15.61
C ALA A 26 -61.22 15.81 16.13
N LEU A 27 -61.22 14.71 16.87
CA LEU A 27 -62.43 14.15 17.50
C LEU A 27 -62.91 15.01 18.66
N ALA A 28 -62.02 15.66 19.40
CA ALA A 28 -62.42 16.55 20.50
C ALA A 28 -63.08 17.85 19.99
N LEU A 29 -62.61 18.34 18.84
CA LEU A 29 -63.23 19.51 18.22
C LEU A 29 -64.61 19.19 17.66
N ALA A 30 -64.82 18.00 17.11
CA ALA A 30 -66.14 17.58 16.61
C ALA A 30 -67.11 17.29 17.79
N GLY A 31 -66.56 16.76 18.90
CA GLY A 31 -67.37 16.55 20.10
C GLY A 31 -67.81 17.83 20.80
N GLY A 32 -66.95 18.86 20.74
CA GLY A 32 -67.25 20.17 21.32
C GLY A 32 -68.36 20.92 20.60
N ILE A 33 -68.42 20.78 19.30
CA ILE A 33 -69.48 21.43 18.49
C ILE A 33 -70.85 20.76 18.74
N ASN A 34 -70.87 19.45 18.93
CA ASN A 34 -72.09 18.74 19.27
C ASN A 34 -72.63 19.08 20.65
N SER A 35 -71.78 19.35 21.64
CA SER A 35 -72.19 19.74 22.98
C SER A 35 -72.76 21.16 23.03
N ALA A 36 -72.23 22.09 22.23
CA ALA A 36 -72.80 23.46 22.13
C ALA A 36 -74.17 23.46 21.41
N TYR A 37 -74.34 22.58 20.43
CA TYR A 37 -75.56 22.48 19.71
C TYR A 37 -76.70 21.82 20.56
N ALA A 38 -76.37 20.87 21.40
CA ALA A 38 -77.35 20.23 22.26
C ALA A 38 -77.84 21.11 23.39
N ASN A 39 -76.99 22.05 23.86
CA ASN A 39 -77.41 23.01 24.89
C ASN A 39 -78.33 24.12 24.30
N ASN A 40 -78.22 24.48 23.03
CA ASN A 40 -79.09 25.46 22.43
C ASN A 40 -80.50 24.90 22.06
N ILE A 41 -80.63 23.58 21.96
CA ILE A 41 -81.94 22.98 21.68
C ILE A 41 -82.75 22.84 22.94
N LYS A 42 -82.14 22.75 24.13
CA LYS A 42 -82.87 22.61 25.40
C LYS A 42 -83.42 23.94 25.92
N THR A 43 -83.06 25.09 25.39
CA THR A 43 -83.54 26.37 25.83
C THR A 43 -84.70 26.93 25.01
N SER A 44 -85.22 26.24 23.99
CA SER A 44 -86.30 26.69 23.15
C SER A 44 -87.62 25.97 23.38
N THR A 45 -87.82 25.16 24.44
CA THR A 45 -89.06 24.42 24.65
C THR A 45 -89.72 24.74 26.01
N ALA A 46 -89.60 25.96 26.45
CA ALA A 46 -90.38 26.36 27.62
C ALA A 46 -91.07 27.74 27.38
N THR A 47 -92.21 27.73 26.68
CA THR A 47 -93.16 28.78 26.81
C THR A 47 -94.51 28.18 26.94
N GLU A 48 -94.99 28.25 28.13
CA GLU A 48 -96.34 27.84 28.44
C GLU A 48 -97.31 28.99 28.08
N ILE A 49 -98.44 28.54 27.57
CA ILE A 49 -99.58 29.33 27.24
C ILE A 49 -100.42 29.58 28.48
N THR A 50 -100.70 30.79 28.85
CA THR A 50 -101.87 31.06 29.69
C THR A 50 -102.62 32.21 29.13
N SER A 51 -103.92 31.96 29.16
CA SER A 51 -104.95 32.67 28.48
C SER A 51 -105.41 33.96 29.15
N ALA A 52 -105.90 34.81 28.35
CA ALA A 52 -107.10 35.61 28.48
C ALA A 52 -107.05 36.88 29.23
N SER A 53 -107.39 37.80 28.63
CA SER A 53 -108.47 38.74 28.71
C SER A 53 -108.05 40.22 28.77
N VAL A 54 -108.54 40.88 27.78
CA VAL A 54 -109.06 42.19 27.63
C VAL A 54 -108.09 43.36 27.51
N PRO A 55 -108.52 44.31 26.78
CA PRO A 55 -107.60 45.12 25.97
C PRO A 55 -107.34 46.49 26.55
N VAL A 56 -106.14 46.88 26.45
CA VAL A 56 -105.80 48.29 26.35
C VAL A 56 -104.51 48.43 25.58
N GLU A 57 -104.59 49.19 24.55
CA GLU A 57 -103.40 49.52 23.79
C GLU A 57 -102.43 50.32 24.59
N PRO A 58 -101.21 50.00 24.53
CA PRO A 58 -100.22 50.95 24.09
C PRO A 58 -99.25 50.35 23.15
N THR A 59 -98.78 51.18 22.27
CA THR A 59 -97.77 50.93 21.27
C THR A 59 -96.54 50.38 21.92
N LYS A 60 -96.28 49.10 21.67
CA LYS A 60 -95.03 48.46 22.05
C LYS A 60 -94.05 48.54 20.89
N PRO A 61 -92.80 48.87 21.20
CA PRO A 61 -91.76 48.76 20.17
C PRO A 61 -91.64 47.31 19.73
N SER A 62 -91.60 47.15 18.42
CA SER A 62 -91.40 45.85 17.80
C SER A 62 -90.05 45.35 18.21
N VAL A 63 -90.07 44.38 19.08
CA VAL A 63 -88.82 43.59 19.32
C VAL A 63 -88.63 42.76 18.07
N VAL A 64 -87.64 43.14 17.31
CA VAL A 64 -87.19 42.31 16.21
C VAL A 64 -86.61 41.09 16.85
N GLN A 65 -87.33 40.01 16.91
CA GLN A 65 -86.79 38.74 17.27
C GLN A 65 -85.87 38.31 16.13
N TYR A 66 -84.59 38.42 16.39
CA TYR A 66 -83.64 37.73 15.54
C TYR A 66 -83.85 36.24 15.80
N GLN A 67 -84.60 35.61 14.93
CA GLN A 67 -84.51 34.16 14.84
C GLN A 67 -83.10 33.83 14.38
N ALA A 68 -82.33 33.29 15.28
CA ALA A 68 -81.14 32.66 14.85
C ALA A 68 -81.57 31.63 13.81
N ALA A 69 -81.13 31.82 12.58
CA ALA A 69 -81.37 30.84 11.52
C ALA A 69 -80.80 29.53 11.98
N GLY A 70 -81.67 28.60 12.38
CA GLY A 70 -81.30 27.28 12.72
C GLY A 70 -80.68 26.63 11.50
N VAL A 71 -79.40 26.45 11.55
CA VAL A 71 -78.71 25.74 10.48
C VAL A 71 -79.17 24.28 10.58
N ASP A 72 -79.80 23.84 9.52
CA ASP A 72 -80.35 22.50 9.42
C ASP A 72 -79.23 21.50 9.64
N PRO A 73 -79.35 20.56 10.63
CA PRO A 73 -78.29 19.59 10.88
C PRO A 73 -78.01 18.71 9.66
N PHE A 74 -78.95 18.48 8.79
CA PHE A 74 -78.73 17.72 7.56
C PHE A 74 -77.81 18.43 6.56
N VAL A 75 -77.68 19.76 6.69
CA VAL A 75 -76.77 20.57 5.87
C VAL A 75 -75.47 20.80 6.62
N LEU A 76 -75.51 20.96 7.94
CA LEU A 76 -74.35 21.27 8.77
C LEU A 76 -73.40 20.08 8.83
N ILE A 77 -73.90 18.84 9.02
CA ILE A 77 -73.10 17.67 9.13
C ILE A 77 -72.25 17.43 7.88
N PRO A 78 -72.79 17.38 6.66
CA PRO A 78 -71.92 17.21 5.49
C PRO A 78 -70.97 18.40 5.24
N VAL A 79 -71.37 19.64 5.58
CA VAL A 79 -70.48 20.80 5.44
C VAL A 79 -69.28 20.66 6.40
N VAL A 80 -69.50 20.23 7.66
CA VAL A 80 -68.44 20.02 8.62
C VAL A 80 -67.58 18.84 8.21
N LEU A 81 -68.17 17.75 7.68
CA LEU A 81 -67.43 16.60 7.19
C LEU A 81 -66.56 16.95 5.98
N VAL A 82 -67.13 17.67 4.99
CA VAL A 82 -66.38 18.08 3.81
C VAL A 82 -65.31 19.10 4.18
N GLY A 83 -65.66 20.07 5.03
CA GLY A 83 -64.69 21.06 5.52
C GLY A 83 -63.57 20.42 6.32
N GLY A 84 -63.93 19.48 7.16
CA GLY A 84 -62.94 18.68 7.91
C GLY A 84 -62.04 17.88 6.99
N LEU A 85 -62.64 17.29 5.96
CA LEU A 85 -61.86 16.51 4.97
C LEU A 85 -60.94 17.42 4.16
N VAL A 86 -61.44 18.60 3.75
CA VAL A 86 -60.65 19.57 2.98
C VAL A 86 -59.44 20.08 3.78
N ILE A 87 -59.59 20.22 5.09
CA ILE A 87 -58.48 20.64 5.97
C ILE A 87 -57.60 19.44 6.36
N PHE A 88 -58.21 18.32 6.74
CA PHE A 88 -57.50 17.17 7.26
C PHE A 88 -56.63 16.49 6.18
N VAL A 89 -57.16 16.33 4.96
CA VAL A 89 -56.44 15.62 3.90
C VAL A 89 -55.13 16.33 3.54
N PRO A 90 -55.09 17.62 3.24
CA PRO A 90 -53.81 18.29 2.96
C PRO A 90 -52.92 18.38 4.21
N LEU A 91 -53.51 18.52 5.40
CA LEU A 91 -52.71 18.51 6.65
C LEU A 91 -52.06 17.14 6.87
N PHE A 92 -52.81 16.06 6.65
CA PHE A 92 -52.30 14.70 6.81
C PHE A 92 -51.29 14.38 5.71
N PHE A 93 -51.67 14.52 4.45
CA PHE A 93 -50.79 14.16 3.31
C PHE A 93 -49.69 15.18 3.07
N GLY A 94 -49.84 16.42 3.52
CA GLY A 94 -48.81 17.45 3.43
C GLY A 94 -47.58 17.11 4.28
N GLY A 95 -47.75 16.27 5.32
CA GLY A 95 -46.63 15.80 6.11
C GLY A 95 -46.03 14.45 5.67
N LEU A 96 -46.56 13.93 4.54
CA LEU A 96 -46.10 12.64 4.02
C LEU A 96 -44.92 12.86 3.06
N VAL A 97 -43.83 12.18 3.31
CA VAL A 97 -42.67 12.14 2.42
C VAL A 97 -42.45 10.67 2.01
N VAL A 98 -42.35 10.41 0.72
CA VAL A 98 -42.12 9.09 0.16
C VAL A 98 -40.71 9.08 -0.42
N ILE A 99 -39.88 8.19 0.09
CA ILE A 99 -38.47 8.02 -0.36
C ILE A 99 -38.44 6.78 -1.23
N GLY A 100 -37.92 6.90 -2.45
CA GLY A 100 -37.78 5.78 -3.37
C GLY A 100 -36.66 4.81 -2.95
N GLU A 101 -36.66 3.65 -3.59
CA GLU A 101 -35.69 2.60 -3.26
C GLU A 101 -34.25 3.01 -3.51
N ARG A 102 -34.03 3.87 -4.49
CA ARG A 102 -32.68 4.36 -4.84
C ARG A 102 -32.42 5.77 -4.34
N GLU A 103 -33.15 6.16 -3.30
CA GLU A 103 -33.03 7.51 -2.73
C GLU A 103 -32.77 7.43 -1.24
N VAL A 104 -32.26 8.52 -0.71
CA VAL A 104 -32.09 8.75 0.71
C VAL A 104 -32.61 10.15 1.01
N GLY A 105 -33.39 10.30 2.08
CA GLY A 105 -33.95 11.58 2.45
C GLY A 105 -33.03 12.32 3.42
N VAL A 106 -32.48 13.44 3.00
CA VAL A 106 -31.67 14.33 3.85
C VAL A 106 -32.60 15.35 4.47
N VAL A 107 -32.66 15.42 5.79
CA VAL A 107 -33.65 16.17 6.53
C VAL A 107 -33.02 17.41 7.17
N VAL A 108 -33.62 18.57 6.94
CA VAL A 108 -33.33 19.81 7.66
C VAL A 108 -34.56 20.21 8.45
N ARG A 109 -34.45 20.37 9.75
CA ARG A 109 -35.52 20.84 10.62
C ARG A 109 -35.38 22.36 10.78
N LYS A 110 -36.37 23.09 10.30
CA LYS A 110 -36.31 24.57 10.22
C LYS A 110 -36.38 25.21 11.61
N PHE A 111 -37.20 24.63 12.51
CA PHE A 111 -37.37 25.14 13.87
C PHE A 111 -37.95 24.06 14.76
N THR A 112 -37.81 24.26 16.08
CA THR A 112 -38.43 23.41 17.10
C THR A 112 -39.42 24.26 17.92
N PHE A 113 -40.51 23.66 18.34
CA PHE A 113 -41.45 24.32 19.24
C PHE A 113 -40.87 24.56 20.63
N SER A 114 -39.91 23.76 21.04
CA SER A 114 -39.23 23.92 22.31
C SER A 114 -38.10 24.95 22.29
N GLY A 115 -37.86 25.55 21.11
CA GLY A 115 -36.78 26.52 20.94
C GLY A 115 -35.38 25.97 21.01
N LYS A 116 -35.24 24.64 20.95
CA LYS A 116 -33.93 24.00 20.99
C LYS A 116 -33.19 24.26 19.68
N GLY A 117 -32.20 25.14 19.73
CA GLY A 117 -31.24 25.33 18.65
C GLY A 117 -30.02 24.47 18.86
N LEU A 118 -29.16 24.48 17.85
CA LEU A 118 -27.88 23.75 17.95
C LEU A 118 -26.97 24.40 18.98
N PRO A 119 -26.26 23.61 19.78
CA PRO A 119 -25.23 24.16 20.67
C PRO A 119 -24.15 24.86 19.86
N ALA A 120 -23.45 25.80 20.52
CA ALA A 120 -22.37 26.53 19.87
C ALA A 120 -21.28 25.55 19.38
N GLY A 121 -20.90 25.72 18.12
CA GLY A 121 -19.88 24.88 17.51
C GLY A 121 -20.41 23.62 16.84
N GLN A 122 -21.70 23.34 16.92
CA GLN A 122 -22.30 22.19 16.23
C GLN A 122 -23.10 22.67 15.03
N LEU A 123 -23.05 21.89 13.97
CA LEU A 123 -23.77 22.14 12.73
C LEU A 123 -24.80 21.04 12.43
N ILE A 124 -24.69 19.92 13.09
CA ILE A 124 -25.51 18.73 12.85
C ILE A 124 -26.35 18.44 14.10
N ALA A 125 -27.64 18.30 13.91
CA ALA A 125 -28.58 18.02 14.99
C ALA A 125 -28.62 16.52 15.27
N LEU A 126 -28.39 16.15 16.53
CA LEU A 126 -28.40 14.77 16.97
C LEU A 126 -29.64 14.44 17.82
N ASN A 127 -30.16 15.42 18.56
CA ASN A 127 -31.22 15.19 19.55
C ASN A 127 -32.50 15.93 19.23
N GLY A 128 -32.75 16.16 17.93
CA GLY A 128 -33.97 16.82 17.48
C GLY A 128 -33.93 18.33 17.50
N GLU A 129 -32.74 18.92 17.63
CA GLU A 129 -32.54 20.35 17.51
C GLU A 129 -32.89 20.81 16.09
N ALA A 130 -33.11 22.10 15.91
CA ALA A 130 -33.27 22.70 14.58
C ALA A 130 -31.93 22.64 13.85
N GLY A 131 -31.99 22.41 12.56
CA GLY A 131 -30.80 22.32 11.72
C GLY A 131 -30.78 21.06 10.88
N LEU A 132 -29.62 20.79 10.25
CA LEU A 132 -29.40 19.59 9.46
C LEU A 132 -29.40 18.39 10.40
N GLN A 133 -30.25 17.41 10.11
CA GLN A 133 -30.37 16.22 10.95
C GLN A 133 -29.32 15.18 10.54
N ALA A 134 -28.70 14.55 11.54
CA ALA A 134 -27.75 13.46 11.27
C ALA A 134 -28.45 12.27 10.63
N ASP A 135 -29.63 11.94 11.12
CA ASP A 135 -30.40 10.81 10.62
C ASP A 135 -31.00 11.11 9.26
N THR A 136 -30.95 10.13 8.38
CA THR A 136 -31.57 10.19 7.06
C THR A 136 -32.84 9.35 7.03
N LEU A 137 -33.70 9.59 6.03
CA LEU A 137 -34.89 8.78 5.81
C LEU A 137 -34.59 7.67 4.83
N ALA A 138 -34.87 6.45 5.26
CA ALA A 138 -34.75 5.24 4.44
C ALA A 138 -35.91 5.18 3.44
N PRO A 139 -35.82 4.33 2.41
CA PRO A 139 -36.94 4.13 1.48
C PRO A 139 -38.23 3.76 2.21
N GLY A 140 -39.32 4.29 1.72
CA GLY A 140 -40.63 4.06 2.31
C GLY A 140 -41.40 5.35 2.55
N TRP A 141 -42.51 5.22 3.27
CA TRP A 141 -43.40 6.31 3.60
C TRP A 141 -43.09 6.84 4.98
N HIS A 142 -42.93 8.20 5.08
CA HIS A 142 -42.58 8.87 6.32
C HIS A 142 -43.58 10.01 6.56
N TRP A 143 -44.22 10.01 7.72
CA TRP A 143 -45.21 10.98 8.12
C TRP A 143 -44.65 11.93 9.15
N GLY A 144 -45.20 13.15 9.18
CA GLY A 144 -44.80 14.15 10.17
C GLY A 144 -43.73 15.11 9.69
N TYR A 145 -43.42 15.10 8.41
CA TYR A 145 -42.40 15.97 7.82
C TYR A 145 -43.05 17.11 7.04
N TRP A 146 -43.84 17.90 7.75
CA TRP A 146 -44.57 19.04 7.12
C TRP A 146 -43.60 20.08 6.57
N PRO A 147 -43.85 20.60 5.36
CA PRO A 147 -42.92 21.54 4.70
C PRO A 147 -42.68 22.84 5.46
N TRP A 148 -43.61 23.24 6.32
CA TRP A 148 -43.42 24.46 7.14
C TRP A 148 -42.37 24.22 8.25
N GLN A 149 -42.17 22.99 8.69
CA GLN A 149 -41.22 22.66 9.75
C GLN A 149 -39.96 21.94 9.25
N TYR A 150 -40.08 21.16 8.17
CA TYR A 150 -38.99 20.35 7.65
C TYR A 150 -38.75 20.65 6.16
N SER A 151 -37.50 20.51 5.76
CA SER A 151 -37.12 20.43 4.35
C SER A 151 -36.45 19.08 4.16
N VAL A 152 -37.02 18.26 3.27
CA VAL A 152 -36.47 16.92 2.97
C VAL A 152 -36.01 16.94 1.52
N ARG A 153 -34.68 16.77 1.34
CA ARG A 153 -34.10 16.61 0.01
C ARG A 153 -33.94 15.14 -0.28
N LYS A 154 -34.37 14.71 -1.44
CA LYS A 154 -34.18 13.35 -1.92
C LYS A 154 -32.91 13.34 -2.73
N GLU A 155 -31.92 12.59 -2.23
CA GLU A 155 -30.64 12.42 -2.88
C GLU A 155 -30.53 10.98 -3.36
N SER A 156 -29.80 10.76 -4.47
CA SER A 156 -29.58 9.40 -4.95
C SER A 156 -28.64 8.65 -4.00
N VAL A 157 -28.86 7.34 -3.87
CA VAL A 157 -27.91 6.47 -3.15
C VAL A 157 -26.57 6.51 -3.86
N VAL A 158 -25.50 6.34 -3.08
CA VAL A 158 -24.14 6.26 -3.60
C VAL A 158 -23.91 4.84 -4.10
N VAL A 159 -23.61 4.71 -5.39
CA VAL A 159 -23.29 3.42 -6.00
C VAL A 159 -21.82 3.44 -6.40
N VAL A 160 -21.03 2.57 -5.76
CA VAL A 160 -19.62 2.40 -6.09
C VAL A 160 -19.54 1.19 -7.04
N PRO A 161 -19.10 1.39 -8.29
CA PRO A 161 -19.04 0.28 -9.25
C PRO A 161 -18.01 -0.77 -8.87
N GLN A 162 -18.14 -1.97 -9.43
CA GLN A 162 -17.15 -3.03 -9.29
C GLN A 162 -15.81 -2.55 -9.83
N GLY A 163 -14.75 -2.85 -9.10
CA GLY A 163 -13.40 -2.47 -9.47
C GLY A 163 -13.00 -1.07 -9.04
N GLU A 164 -13.90 -0.37 -8.34
CA GLU A 164 -13.65 1.00 -7.86
C GLU A 164 -13.77 1.06 -6.34
N ILE A 165 -13.22 2.14 -5.79
CA ILE A 165 -13.43 2.52 -4.39
C ILE A 165 -13.92 3.96 -4.35
N ALA A 166 -14.48 4.34 -3.22
CA ALA A 166 -14.88 5.73 -2.99
C ALA A 166 -14.27 6.19 -1.67
N VAL A 167 -13.67 7.37 -1.69
CA VAL A 167 -13.11 7.98 -0.48
C VAL A 167 -14.07 9.02 0.06
N ILE A 168 -14.04 9.25 1.40
CA ILE A 168 -15.01 10.05 2.13
C ILE A 168 -14.30 11.25 2.77
N VAL A 169 -14.97 12.44 2.68
CA VAL A 169 -14.52 13.63 3.40
C VAL A 169 -15.69 14.10 4.26
N UNK A 170 -15.59 14.25 5.44
CA UNK A 170 -16.55 14.80 6.30
C UNK A 170 -16.48 16.24 6.03
N UNK A 171 -17.27 16.86 5.68
CA UNK A 171 -17.34 18.21 5.34
C UNK A 171 -16.71 18.97 6.46
N UNK A 172 -16.01 19.69 6.14
CA UNK A 172 -15.30 20.41 7.04
C UNK A 172 -16.07 21.22 7.97
N UNK A 173 -16.89 21.48 7.58
CA UNK A 173 -17.74 22.24 8.33
C UNK A 173 -18.59 21.48 9.21
N ALA A 174 -18.34 20.40 9.15
CA ALA A 174 -19.21 19.52 9.94
C ALA A 174 -18.68 19.37 11.37
N ASP A 175 -19.53 18.83 12.20
CA ASP A 175 -19.17 18.49 13.57
C ASP A 175 -18.31 17.23 13.54
N GLY A 176 -17.37 17.15 14.40
CA GLY A 176 -16.47 16.03 14.50
C GLY A 176 -15.24 16.45 15.27
N ALA A 177 -14.55 15.48 15.81
CA ALA A 177 -13.32 15.73 16.54
C ALA A 177 -12.23 16.19 15.58
N SER A 178 -11.35 17.05 16.07
CA SER A 178 -10.16 17.42 15.30
C SER A 178 -9.17 16.28 15.31
N ASN A 179 -8.48 16.08 14.19
CA ASN A 179 -7.42 15.10 14.13
C ASN A 179 -6.27 15.51 15.04
N PRO A 180 -5.62 14.55 15.69
CA PRO A 180 -4.37 14.85 16.37
C PRO A 180 -3.34 15.41 15.38
N PRO A 181 -2.41 16.26 15.83
CA PRO A 181 -1.43 16.85 14.90
C PRO A 181 -0.59 15.84 14.15
N GLU A 182 -0.43 14.64 14.69
CA GLU A 182 0.39 13.59 14.09
C GLU A 182 -0.32 12.83 12.97
N ARG A 183 -1.64 13.00 12.81
CA ARG A 183 -2.41 12.26 11.82
C ARG A 183 -3.03 13.19 10.79
N ILE A 184 -3.05 12.72 9.56
CA ILE A 184 -3.63 13.46 8.43
C ILE A 184 -5.07 13.01 8.18
N LEU A 185 -5.35 11.71 8.39
CA LEU A 185 -6.65 11.11 8.08
C LEU A 185 -7.45 10.87 9.35
N GLY A 186 -8.75 11.11 9.27
CA GLY A 186 -9.67 10.83 10.35
C GLY A 186 -9.78 9.33 10.62
N LYS A 187 -9.84 8.98 11.90
CA LYS A 187 -9.86 7.57 12.30
C LYS A 187 -11.14 6.86 11.83
N ILE A 188 -11.03 5.56 11.66
CA ILE A 188 -12.20 4.72 11.35
C ILE A 188 -13.01 4.54 12.63
N VAL A 189 -14.30 4.84 12.55
CA VAL A 189 -15.25 4.58 13.63
C VAL A 189 -16.39 3.71 13.09
N ASP A 190 -17.05 2.97 13.96
CA ASP A 190 -18.21 2.18 13.55
C ASP A 190 -19.37 3.11 13.22
N CYS A 191 -19.73 3.16 11.95
CA CYS A 191 -20.81 4.00 11.44
C CYS A 191 -21.52 3.37 10.23
N ASP A 192 -21.47 2.05 10.14
CA ASP A 192 -22.09 1.29 9.06
C ASP A 192 -21.69 1.83 7.67
N ASN A 193 -20.38 1.88 7.44
CA ASN A 193 -19.81 2.38 6.17
C ASN A 193 -20.33 3.79 5.83
N PHE A 194 -20.31 4.68 6.82
CA PHE A 194 -20.76 6.09 6.69
C PHE A 194 -22.26 6.24 6.40
N GLN A 195 -23.04 5.18 6.50
CA GLN A 195 -24.49 5.26 6.33
C GLN A 195 -25.19 5.78 7.59
N ASP A 196 -24.57 5.62 8.76
CA ASP A 196 -25.10 6.08 10.03
C ASP A 196 -24.29 7.27 10.53
N ALA A 197 -24.71 8.48 10.11
CA ALA A 197 -24.03 9.71 10.48
C ALA A 197 -24.09 9.97 11.99
N ARG A 198 -25.18 9.53 12.64
CA ARG A 198 -25.31 9.67 14.10
C ARG A 198 -24.24 8.87 14.81
N LYS A 199 -24.06 7.60 14.44
CA LYS A 199 -23.02 6.76 15.03
C LYS A 199 -21.62 7.33 14.76
N PHE A 200 -21.40 7.87 13.56
CA PHE A 200 -20.12 8.49 13.21
C PHE A 200 -19.77 9.60 14.23
N LEU A 201 -20.72 10.50 14.49
CA LEU A 201 -20.49 11.63 15.37
C LEU A 201 -20.37 11.19 16.85
N ILE A 202 -21.23 10.27 17.30
CA ILE A 202 -21.23 9.79 18.69
C ILE A 202 -19.94 9.01 18.99
N ASN A 203 -19.47 8.22 18.03
CA ASN A 203 -18.27 7.41 18.21
C ASN A 203 -16.97 8.20 18.00
N GLY A 204 -17.06 9.52 17.90
CA GLY A 204 -15.90 10.39 17.83
C GLY A 204 -15.29 10.46 16.43
N GLY A 205 -16.10 10.39 15.41
CA GLY A 205 -15.65 10.59 14.03
C GLY A 205 -14.97 11.93 13.86
N GLU A 206 -13.91 11.95 13.09
CA GLU A 206 -13.04 13.12 12.94
C GLU A 206 -13.30 13.83 11.61
N LYS A 207 -12.97 15.13 11.58
CA LYS A 207 -13.16 15.99 10.42
C LYS A 207 -12.18 15.65 9.30
N GLY A 208 -12.55 16.03 8.10
CA GLY A 208 -11.66 16.00 6.95
C GLY A 208 -11.66 14.66 6.23
N ARG A 209 -10.54 14.38 5.58
CA ARG A 209 -10.35 13.14 4.83
C ARG A 209 -10.37 11.95 5.78
N GLN A 210 -11.09 10.90 5.38
CA GLN A 210 -11.28 9.74 6.25
C GLN A 210 -10.35 8.60 5.86
N MET A 211 -9.85 7.88 6.86
CA MET A 211 -9.11 6.64 6.64
C MET A 211 -10.03 5.57 6.03
N GLY A 212 -11.26 5.53 6.49
CA GLY A 212 -12.26 4.61 5.94
C GLY A 212 -12.66 5.01 4.54
N PHE A 213 -12.96 4.03 3.72
CA PHE A 213 -13.38 4.23 2.34
C PHE A 213 -14.42 3.15 2.01
N LEU A 214 -15.12 3.34 0.88
CA LEU A 214 -16.17 2.42 0.45
C LEU A 214 -15.66 1.56 -0.69
N THR A 215 -15.95 0.27 -0.61
CA THR A 215 -15.72 -0.68 -1.69
C THR A 215 -16.98 -0.76 -2.57
N ALA A 216 -16.95 -1.58 -3.62
CA ALA A 216 -18.09 -1.74 -4.52
C ALA A 216 -19.36 -2.08 -3.75
N GLY A 217 -20.43 -1.37 -4.03
CA GLY A 217 -21.71 -1.56 -3.33
C GLY A 217 -22.59 -0.35 -3.45
N THR A 218 -23.75 -0.41 -2.77
CA THR A 218 -24.73 0.66 -2.73
C THR A 218 -24.89 1.14 -1.29
N TYR A 219 -24.79 2.45 -1.09
CA TYR A 219 -24.75 3.04 0.25
C TYR A 219 -25.71 4.21 0.36
N ARG A 220 -26.44 4.27 1.47
CA ARG A 220 -27.37 5.37 1.78
C ARG A 220 -26.68 6.38 2.68
N ILE A 221 -25.98 7.32 2.07
CA ILE A 221 -25.10 8.25 2.77
C ILE A 221 -25.75 9.63 2.85
N ASN A 222 -25.61 10.27 4.00
CA ASN A 222 -26.02 11.67 4.18
C ASN A 222 -25.02 12.57 3.44
N THR A 223 -25.34 12.92 2.21
CA THR A 223 -24.45 13.69 1.34
C THR A 223 -24.31 15.15 1.76
N ALA A 224 -25.14 15.61 2.69
CA ALA A 224 -24.94 16.93 3.29
C ALA A 224 -23.83 16.92 4.35
N LEU A 225 -23.54 15.76 4.92
CA LEU A 225 -22.47 15.60 5.90
C LEU A 225 -21.19 15.04 5.27
N PHE A 226 -21.34 14.00 4.46
CA PHE A 226 -20.22 13.29 3.84
C PHE A 226 -20.12 13.58 2.37
N LYS A 227 -18.97 14.08 1.94
CA LYS A 227 -18.65 14.20 0.51
C LYS A 227 -18.03 12.88 0.07
N VAL A 228 -18.63 12.26 -0.95
CA VAL A 228 -18.17 10.97 -1.47
C VAL A 228 -17.47 11.25 -2.80
N ILE A 229 -16.21 10.82 -2.90
CA ILE A 229 -15.40 11.02 -4.10
C ILE A 229 -15.20 9.66 -4.75
N MET A 230 -15.70 9.53 -5.97
CA MET A 230 -15.59 8.32 -6.79
C MET A 230 -14.87 8.67 -8.09
N ALA A 231 -14.52 7.64 -8.87
CA ALA A 231 -13.85 7.86 -10.16
C ALA A 231 -14.63 8.83 -11.05
N ALA A 232 -15.96 8.75 -11.01
CA ALA A 232 -16.82 9.60 -11.86
C ALA A 232 -16.70 11.09 -11.53
N ASN A 233 -16.40 11.46 -10.27
CA ASN A 233 -16.32 12.86 -9.88
C ASN A 233 -14.94 13.23 -9.31
N ALA A 234 -13.93 12.38 -9.53
CA ALA A 234 -12.59 12.57 -8.96
C ALA A 234 -11.95 13.89 -9.38
N SER A 235 -12.09 14.23 -10.67
CA SER A 235 -11.46 15.43 -11.25
C SER A 235 -11.92 16.71 -10.58
N SER A 236 -13.18 16.78 -10.19
CA SER A 236 -13.73 17.97 -9.54
C SER A 236 -13.21 18.15 -8.11
N HIS A 237 -12.52 17.13 -7.58
CA HIS A 237 -11.96 17.15 -6.23
C HIS A 237 -10.43 17.03 -6.23
N GLY A 238 -9.81 17.25 -7.39
CA GLY A 238 -8.36 17.25 -7.50
C GLY A 238 -7.72 15.89 -7.48
N MET A 239 -8.47 14.85 -7.82
CA MET A 239 -7.97 13.47 -7.89
C MET A 239 -8.13 12.94 -9.31
N SER A 240 -7.32 11.96 -9.66
CA SER A 240 -7.50 11.28 -10.94
C SER A 240 -8.39 10.05 -10.75
N PRO A 241 -9.19 9.69 -11.78
CA PRO A 241 -10.04 8.50 -11.67
C PRO A 241 -9.25 7.21 -11.38
N GLU A 242 -8.00 7.13 -11.83
CA GLU A 242 -7.15 5.96 -11.62
C GLU A 242 -6.82 5.74 -10.15
N GLN A 243 -6.77 6.80 -9.35
CA GLN A 243 -6.51 6.70 -7.91
C GLN A 243 -7.65 6.03 -7.16
N LEU A 244 -8.84 6.00 -7.76
CA LEU A 244 -10.04 5.46 -7.12
C LEU A 244 -10.46 4.11 -7.72
N GLN A 245 -9.48 3.41 -8.29
CA GLN A 245 -9.66 2.03 -8.75
C GLN A 245 -9.08 1.07 -7.71
N VAL A 246 -9.57 -0.16 -7.69
CA VAL A 246 -8.93 -1.25 -6.95
C VAL A 246 -7.53 -1.41 -7.53
N TYR A 247 -6.52 -1.38 -6.67
CA TYR A 247 -5.13 -1.41 -7.11
C TYR A 247 -4.72 -2.83 -7.47
N THR A 248 -4.25 -3.04 -8.69
CA THR A 248 -3.85 -4.35 -9.19
C THR A 248 -2.33 -4.38 -9.38
N VAL A 249 -1.68 -5.34 -8.71
CA VAL A 249 -0.26 -5.62 -8.89
C VAL A 249 -0.14 -6.78 -9.87
N ALA A 250 0.60 -6.57 -10.96
CA ALA A 250 0.76 -7.57 -12.02
C ALA A 250 1.47 -8.82 -11.49
N SER A 251 1.28 -9.95 -12.17
CA SER A 251 1.76 -11.26 -11.71
C SER A 251 3.28 -11.37 -11.66
N ASP A 252 3.99 -10.56 -12.45
CA ASP A 252 5.46 -10.58 -12.50
C ASP A 252 6.08 -9.41 -11.73
N LYS A 253 5.29 -8.71 -10.91
CA LYS A 253 5.73 -7.51 -10.22
C LYS A 253 5.43 -7.57 -8.73
N VAL A 254 6.05 -6.66 -7.99
CA VAL A 254 5.78 -6.43 -6.57
C VAL A 254 5.40 -4.97 -6.38
N GLY A 255 4.51 -4.71 -5.44
CA GLY A 255 4.14 -3.36 -5.06
C GLY A 255 5.00 -2.87 -3.91
N ILE A 256 5.76 -1.82 -4.17
CA ILE A 256 6.54 -1.12 -3.14
C ILE A 256 5.63 -0.05 -2.55
N VAL A 257 5.42 -0.10 -1.24
CA VAL A 257 4.44 0.73 -0.55
C VAL A 257 5.12 1.91 0.14
N THR A 258 4.57 3.10 -0.08
CA THR A 258 4.92 4.31 0.67
C THR A 258 3.64 4.81 1.32
N THR A 259 3.62 4.96 2.64
CA THR A 259 2.46 5.49 3.34
C THR A 259 2.60 6.99 3.55
N LEU A 260 1.47 7.68 3.52
CA LEU A 260 1.41 9.15 3.57
C LEU A 260 1.00 9.64 4.97
N ASP A 261 0.64 8.74 5.87
CA ASP A 261 0.26 9.05 7.24
C ASP A 261 0.95 8.04 8.18
N GLY A 262 1.10 8.42 9.42
CA GLY A 262 1.73 7.57 10.43
C GLY A 262 2.81 8.32 11.20
N ILE A 263 3.41 7.63 12.16
CA ILE A 263 4.51 8.15 12.95
C ILE A 263 5.75 8.29 12.04
N PRO A 264 6.56 9.34 12.17
CA PRO A 264 7.78 9.44 11.35
C PRO A 264 8.71 8.24 11.56
N ILE A 265 9.43 7.86 10.51
CA ILE A 265 10.41 6.78 10.56
C ILE A 265 11.51 7.17 11.55
N THR A 266 11.95 6.21 12.36
CA THR A 266 13.02 6.39 13.35
C THR A 266 14.30 6.88 12.66
N VAL A 267 14.98 7.83 13.30
CA VAL A 267 16.24 8.37 12.77
C VAL A 267 17.25 7.24 12.55
N GLY A 268 17.83 7.19 11.37
CA GLY A 268 18.77 6.13 11.00
C GLY A 268 18.15 4.95 10.26
N GLU A 269 16.84 4.86 10.23
CA GLU A 269 16.14 3.83 9.48
C GLU A 269 15.62 4.41 8.17
N ILE A 270 15.52 3.58 7.13
CA ILE A 270 15.10 4.03 5.80
C ILE A 270 13.67 3.60 5.47
N ALA A 271 13.09 2.67 6.24
CA ALA A 271 11.75 2.15 5.98
C ALA A 271 11.07 1.79 7.29
N GLY A 272 9.74 1.85 7.28
CA GLY A 272 8.95 1.41 8.41
C GLY A 272 8.91 -0.10 8.53
N ALA A 273 9.06 -0.60 9.76
CA ALA A 273 9.05 -2.03 10.03
C ALA A 273 7.68 -2.65 9.71
N VAL A 274 7.67 -3.95 9.49
CA VAL A 274 6.44 -4.69 9.17
C VAL A 274 5.48 -4.63 10.37
N ILE A 275 4.23 -4.26 10.08
CA ILE A 275 3.12 -4.25 11.05
C ILE A 275 2.16 -5.37 10.64
N THR A 276 1.70 -6.15 11.60
CA THR A 276 0.75 -7.24 11.34
C THR A 276 -0.69 -6.78 11.56
N GLY A 277 -1.63 -7.45 10.92
CA GLY A 277 -3.06 -7.30 11.19
C GLY A 277 -3.80 -6.25 10.39
N HIS A 278 -3.13 -5.55 9.46
CA HIS A 278 -3.77 -4.49 8.66
C HIS A 278 -4.19 -4.94 7.27
N ASP A 279 -4.16 -6.23 7.02
CA ASP A 279 -4.63 -6.83 5.76
C ASP A 279 -3.98 -6.19 4.54
N ASN A 280 -2.65 -6.21 4.51
CA ASN A 280 -1.87 -5.67 3.39
C ASN A 280 -2.22 -4.19 3.09
N PHE A 281 -2.25 -3.37 4.13
CA PHE A 281 -2.54 -1.93 4.07
C PHE A 281 -3.98 -1.60 3.68
N GLN A 282 -4.85 -2.59 3.54
CA GLN A 282 -6.26 -2.34 3.23
C GLN A 282 -7.01 -1.77 4.43
N ASN A 283 -6.59 -2.11 5.64
CA ASN A 283 -7.12 -1.52 6.87
C ASN A 283 -6.09 -0.54 7.43
N GLY A 284 -6.19 0.72 7.00
CA GLY A 284 -5.23 1.75 7.41
C GLY A 284 -5.27 2.04 8.90
N GLN A 285 -6.45 1.90 9.54
CA GLN A 285 -6.56 2.17 10.98
C GLN A 285 -5.73 1.18 11.79
N LYS A 286 -5.81 -0.11 11.43
CA LYS A 286 -5.02 -1.13 12.11
C LYS A 286 -3.53 -0.95 11.86
N PHE A 287 -3.16 -0.45 10.67
CA PHE A 287 -1.77 -0.12 10.38
C PHE A 287 -1.27 0.97 11.33
N LEU A 288 -2.02 2.06 11.48
CA LEU A 288 -1.63 3.16 12.36
C LEU A 288 -1.65 2.74 13.84
N ASP A 289 -2.67 2.00 14.25
CA ASP A 289 -2.81 1.55 15.65
C ASP A 289 -1.68 0.59 16.04
N GLY A 290 -1.15 -0.16 15.08
CA GLY A 290 -0.02 -1.05 15.30
C GLY A 290 1.33 -0.36 15.32
N GLY A 291 1.37 0.96 15.16
CA GLY A 291 2.61 1.73 15.15
C GLY A 291 3.19 1.93 13.77
N GLY A 292 2.36 1.87 12.74
CA GLY A 292 2.80 2.06 11.36
C GLY A 292 3.48 3.40 11.14
N ARG A 293 4.56 3.37 10.37
CA ARG A 293 5.39 4.55 10.10
C ARG A 293 5.00 5.19 8.78
N ARG A 294 5.12 6.51 8.71
CA ARG A 294 4.92 7.27 7.47
C ARG A 294 6.18 7.17 6.62
N GLY A 295 6.02 6.82 5.35
CA GLY A 295 7.11 6.73 4.40
C GLY A 295 7.21 5.35 3.78
N LEU A 296 8.41 5.02 3.28
CA LEU A 296 8.69 3.73 2.66
C LEU A 296 8.45 2.60 3.65
N GLN A 297 7.83 1.51 3.19
CA GLN A 297 7.53 0.36 4.04
C GLN A 297 8.41 -0.83 3.66
N GLU A 298 8.81 -1.60 4.66
CA GLU A 298 9.50 -2.88 4.40
C GLU A 298 8.56 -3.89 3.73
N GLN A 299 7.31 -3.91 4.16
CA GLN A 299 6.31 -4.85 3.63
C GLN A 299 5.92 -4.46 2.21
N ILE A 300 5.87 -5.47 1.34
CA ILE A 300 5.48 -5.31 -0.06
C ILE A 300 4.07 -5.85 -0.27
N LEU A 301 3.50 -5.50 -1.42
CA LEU A 301 2.26 -6.11 -1.91
C LEU A 301 2.62 -7.10 -2.99
N LEU A 302 2.15 -8.33 -2.82
CA LEU A 302 2.30 -9.37 -3.83
C LEU A 302 1.29 -9.15 -4.96
N SER A 303 1.42 -9.90 -6.05
CA SER A 303 0.46 -9.81 -7.16
C SER A 303 -0.95 -10.11 -6.68
N GLY A 304 -1.91 -9.36 -7.21
CA GLY A 304 -3.30 -9.45 -6.80
C GLY A 304 -3.98 -8.11 -6.85
N SER A 305 -5.18 -8.04 -6.31
CA SER A 305 -5.99 -6.82 -6.27
C SER A 305 -6.20 -6.40 -4.82
N TRP A 306 -5.97 -5.12 -4.56
CA TRP A 306 -5.95 -4.57 -3.20
C TRP A 306 -6.80 -3.31 -3.14
N ASN A 307 -7.67 -3.23 -2.12
CA ASN A 307 -8.47 -2.04 -1.86
C ASN A 307 -7.67 -1.11 -0.97
N LEU A 308 -7.08 -0.08 -1.56
CA LEU A 308 -6.16 0.81 -0.86
C LEU A 308 -6.70 2.25 -0.87
N ASN A 309 -6.68 2.89 0.30
CA ASN A 309 -7.02 4.31 0.40
C ASN A 309 -5.88 5.13 -0.21
N PRO A 310 -6.11 5.86 -1.32
CA PRO A 310 -5.04 6.60 -1.98
C PRO A 310 -4.48 7.76 -1.16
N TRP A 311 -5.17 8.18 -0.12
CA TRP A 311 -4.66 9.21 0.79
C TRP A 311 -3.69 8.63 1.82
N LEU A 312 -3.69 7.31 2.01
CA LEU A 312 -2.77 6.64 2.92
C LEU A 312 -1.64 5.95 2.18
N VAL A 313 -1.93 5.29 1.07
CA VAL A 313 -1.02 4.33 0.44
C VAL A 313 -0.74 4.75 -0.99
N ASN A 314 0.55 4.86 -1.30
CA ASN A 314 1.05 5.03 -2.67
C ASN A 314 1.87 3.79 -3.00
N VAL A 315 1.66 3.20 -4.18
CA VAL A 315 2.31 1.95 -4.58
C VAL A 315 3.05 2.16 -5.88
N GLU A 316 4.32 1.73 -5.91
CA GLU A 316 5.15 1.68 -7.11
C GLU A 316 5.36 0.20 -7.45
N GLN A 317 5.09 -0.18 -8.70
CA GLN A 317 5.34 -1.56 -9.12
C GLN A 317 6.75 -1.70 -9.67
N VAL A 318 7.47 -2.70 -9.19
CA VAL A 318 8.80 -3.04 -9.68
C VAL A 318 8.79 -4.52 -10.10
N PRO A 319 9.63 -4.91 -11.07
CA PRO A 319 9.68 -6.33 -11.46
C PRO A 319 10.18 -7.20 -10.30
N MET A 320 9.75 -8.45 -10.27
CA MET A 320 10.33 -9.44 -9.37
C MET A 320 11.81 -9.61 -9.69
N THR A 321 12.61 -9.88 -8.66
CA THR A 321 14.03 -10.14 -8.82
C THR A 321 14.22 -11.51 -9.46
N GLU A 322 14.84 -11.55 -10.62
CA GLU A 322 15.09 -12.79 -11.36
C GLU A 322 16.50 -13.28 -11.08
N ILE A 323 16.61 -14.54 -10.65
CA ILE A 323 17.87 -15.24 -10.48
C ILE A 323 17.95 -16.24 -11.63
N PRO A 324 18.88 -16.05 -12.58
CA PRO A 324 18.99 -16.99 -13.71
C PRO A 324 19.54 -18.35 -13.28
N ILE A 325 19.30 -19.36 -14.11
CA ILE A 325 19.91 -20.68 -13.91
C ILE A 325 21.42 -20.52 -14.01
N GLY A 326 22.14 -21.17 -13.10
CA GLY A 326 23.59 -21.07 -13.01
C GLY A 326 24.07 -19.98 -12.07
N TYR A 327 23.13 -19.28 -11.39
CA TYR A 327 23.45 -18.23 -10.43
C TYR A 327 22.70 -18.47 -9.14
N VAL A 328 23.20 -17.83 -8.08
CA VAL A 328 22.42 -17.59 -6.86
C VAL A 328 22.45 -16.09 -6.58
N GLY A 329 21.43 -15.60 -5.88
CA GLY A 329 21.37 -14.23 -5.45
C GLY A 329 21.73 -14.10 -3.99
N VAL A 330 22.66 -13.21 -3.68
CA VAL A 330 23.03 -12.90 -2.29
C VAL A 330 22.31 -11.61 -1.92
N VAL A 331 21.45 -11.68 -0.90
CA VAL A 331 20.66 -10.53 -0.46
C VAL A 331 21.44 -9.71 0.56
N ILE A 332 21.58 -8.43 0.28
CA ILE A 332 22.15 -7.45 1.20
C ILE A 332 21.00 -6.56 1.64
N SER A 333 20.57 -6.66 2.90
CA SER A 333 19.44 -5.91 3.42
C SER A 333 19.93 -4.70 4.21
N PHE A 334 19.32 -3.53 3.90
CA PHE A 334 19.63 -2.29 4.61
C PHE A 334 18.64 -2.00 5.73
N VAL A 335 17.69 -2.91 5.96
CA VAL A 335 16.63 -2.76 6.97
C VAL A 335 16.51 -4.05 7.78
N GLY A 336 15.83 -3.94 8.91
CA GLY A 336 15.56 -5.05 9.78
C GLY A 336 16.28 -4.89 11.12
N LYS A 337 16.01 -5.80 12.02
CA LYS A 337 16.66 -5.79 13.33
C LYS A 337 18.14 -6.11 13.15
N ALA A 338 18.97 -5.46 13.93
CA ALA A 338 20.38 -5.80 13.98
C ALA A 338 20.54 -7.20 14.57
N GLN A 339 21.47 -7.96 14.02
CA GLN A 339 21.79 -9.31 14.51
C GLN A 339 23.30 -9.45 14.51
N GLU A 340 23.82 -10.19 15.48
CA GLU A 340 25.23 -10.54 15.50
C GLU A 340 25.54 -11.45 14.31
N ASP A 341 26.76 -11.35 13.83
CA ASP A 341 27.26 -12.15 12.72
C ASP A 341 27.10 -13.64 13.05
N VAL A 342 26.34 -14.35 12.23
CA VAL A 342 26.09 -15.79 12.42
C VAL A 342 27.05 -16.67 11.64
N SER A 343 28.10 -16.07 11.04
CA SER A 343 29.05 -16.81 10.21
C SER A 343 29.97 -17.74 11.00
N GLY A 344 30.12 -17.53 12.31
CA GLY A 344 30.92 -18.35 13.17
C GLY A 344 32.34 -17.80 13.39
N ALA A 345 33.11 -18.46 14.24
CA ALA A 345 34.42 -17.97 14.67
C ALA A 345 35.45 -17.90 13.54
N ALA A 346 35.31 -18.73 12.52
CA ALA A 346 36.24 -18.76 11.39
C ALA A 346 35.98 -17.64 10.36
N PHE A 347 34.93 -16.88 10.53
CA PHE A 347 34.49 -15.86 9.56
C PHE A 347 34.28 -14.54 10.27
N ILE A 348 35.37 -13.89 10.64
CA ILE A 348 35.30 -12.69 11.49
C ILE A 348 35.08 -11.38 10.78
N HIS A 349 35.15 -11.35 9.46
CA HIS A 349 34.99 -10.09 8.71
C HIS A 349 33.66 -9.97 7.99
N GLY A 350 32.79 -10.91 8.19
CA GLY A 350 31.49 -10.90 7.52
C GLY A 350 30.38 -10.32 8.39
N ASN A 351 29.34 -9.87 7.75
CA ASN A 351 28.11 -9.45 8.39
C ASN A 351 26.98 -10.38 7.99
N LEU A 352 27.21 -11.69 8.09
CA LEU A 352 26.20 -12.69 7.75
C LEU A 352 25.12 -12.70 8.83
N VAL A 353 23.88 -12.60 8.38
CA VAL A 353 22.72 -12.56 9.27
C VAL A 353 21.64 -13.48 8.70
N ASN A 354 20.69 -13.83 9.54
CA ASN A 354 19.54 -14.60 9.08
C ASN A 354 18.59 -13.70 8.26
N PRO A 355 17.79 -14.28 7.35
CA PRO A 355 16.82 -13.49 6.59
C PRO A 355 15.93 -12.66 7.51
N GLY A 356 15.64 -11.44 7.09
CA GLY A 356 14.86 -10.49 7.87
C GLY A 356 15.67 -9.56 8.74
N HIS A 357 17.00 -9.74 8.79
CA HIS A 357 17.89 -8.88 9.57
C HIS A 357 18.72 -8.00 8.65
N LYS A 358 19.30 -6.95 9.22
CA LYS A 358 20.15 -6.00 8.50
C LYS A 358 21.53 -6.61 8.28
N GLY A 359 21.95 -6.73 7.02
CA GLY A 359 23.22 -7.32 6.65
C GLY A 359 23.10 -8.24 5.46
N VAL A 360 24.10 -9.11 5.28
CA VAL A 360 24.13 -10.08 4.20
C VAL A 360 23.45 -11.37 4.68
N TRP A 361 22.41 -11.78 3.97
CA TRP A 361 21.65 -12.98 4.38
C TRP A 361 22.46 -14.24 4.12
N VAL A 362 22.54 -15.10 5.13
CA VAL A 362 23.30 -16.35 5.07
C VAL A 362 22.68 -17.32 4.06
N GLU A 363 21.39 -17.24 3.81
CA GLU A 363 20.70 -18.07 2.83
C GLU A 363 20.64 -17.35 1.49
N PRO A 364 21.19 -17.95 0.41
CA PRO A 364 21.08 -17.33 -0.92
C PRO A 364 19.73 -17.60 -1.55
N LEU A 365 19.40 -16.80 -2.58
CA LEU A 365 18.21 -17.03 -3.41
C LEU A 365 18.60 -17.93 -4.57
N TYR A 366 17.83 -19.00 -4.75
CA TYR A 366 18.06 -19.96 -5.83
C TYR A 366 17.36 -19.49 -7.11
N PRO A 367 17.66 -20.08 -8.27
CA PRO A 367 17.07 -19.62 -9.53
C PRO A 367 15.56 -19.57 -9.48
N GLY A 368 14.99 -18.51 -10.06
CA GLY A 368 13.58 -18.25 -10.06
C GLY A 368 13.30 -16.76 -9.98
N LYS A 369 12.03 -16.41 -9.83
CA LYS A 369 11.60 -15.03 -9.61
C LYS A 369 11.20 -14.86 -8.16
N HIS A 370 11.74 -13.84 -7.52
CA HIS A 370 11.55 -13.61 -6.09
C HIS A 370 10.94 -12.23 -5.86
N PRO A 371 9.85 -12.14 -5.06
CA PRO A 371 9.22 -10.86 -4.77
C PRO A 371 9.97 -10.14 -3.66
N LEU A 372 10.83 -9.21 -4.04
CA LEU A 372 11.69 -8.49 -3.10
C LEU A 372 11.48 -6.99 -3.22
N ASN A 373 11.60 -6.32 -2.08
CA ASN A 373 11.58 -4.86 -2.03
C ASN A 373 12.97 -4.32 -2.38
N THR A 374 13.16 -3.97 -3.64
CA THR A 374 14.45 -3.51 -4.15
C THR A 374 14.86 -2.12 -3.65
N ARG A 375 13.95 -1.41 -2.96
CA ARG A 375 14.26 -0.12 -2.33
C ARG A 375 15.04 -0.27 -1.03
N ILE A 376 14.91 -1.43 -0.37
CA ILE A 376 15.50 -1.66 0.95
C ILE A 376 16.54 -2.77 0.95
N MET A 377 16.74 -3.44 -0.18
CA MET A 377 17.73 -4.50 -0.28
C MET A 377 18.30 -4.58 -1.68
N LYS A 378 19.49 -5.11 -1.76
CA LYS A 378 20.22 -5.31 -3.00
C LYS A 378 20.48 -6.81 -3.16
N VAL A 379 20.42 -7.31 -4.38
CA VAL A 379 20.76 -8.71 -4.67
C VAL A 379 21.97 -8.74 -5.58
N GLU A 380 23.02 -9.40 -5.11
CA GLU A 380 24.25 -9.60 -5.88
C GLU A 380 24.18 -10.98 -6.50
N LEU A 381 24.29 -11.06 -7.84
CA LEU A 381 24.30 -12.34 -8.54
C LEU A 381 25.67 -12.97 -8.49
N VAL A 382 25.74 -14.22 -8.09
CA VAL A 382 27.00 -14.98 -8.01
C VAL A 382 26.82 -16.23 -8.87
N PRO A 383 27.70 -16.42 -9.90
CA PRO A 383 27.62 -17.65 -10.70
C PRO A 383 27.99 -18.87 -9.86
N THR A 384 27.23 -19.94 -10.01
CA THR A 384 27.52 -21.22 -9.38
C THR A 384 28.12 -22.24 -10.35
N THR A 385 28.28 -21.82 -11.59
CA THR A 385 29.04 -22.57 -12.60
C THR A 385 30.52 -22.24 -12.48
N ASN A 386 31.36 -23.01 -13.13
CA ASN A 386 32.79 -22.71 -13.18
C ASN A 386 33.01 -21.43 -13.98
N ILE A 387 33.82 -20.54 -13.45
CA ILE A 387 34.15 -19.25 -14.06
C ILE A 387 35.60 -19.32 -14.54
N VAL A 388 35.85 -19.02 -15.81
CA VAL A 388 37.19 -18.95 -16.36
C VAL A 388 37.61 -17.48 -16.42
N LEU A 389 38.70 -17.16 -15.73
CA LEU A 389 39.24 -15.81 -15.70
C LEU A 389 40.57 -15.83 -16.45
N ASN A 390 40.76 -14.93 -17.39
CA ASN A 390 41.91 -14.92 -18.30
C ASN A 390 42.76 -13.68 -18.09
N TRP A 391 43.98 -13.87 -17.68
CA TRP A 391 45.04 -12.85 -17.68
C TRP A 391 45.69 -12.90 -19.04
N SER A 392 45.20 -12.13 -19.98
CA SER A 392 45.70 -12.19 -21.37
C SER A 392 45.59 -10.81 -22.02
N GLY A 393 46.35 -10.67 -23.10
CA GLY A 393 46.29 -9.45 -23.92
C GLY A 393 45.22 -9.46 -25.01
N ARG A 394 44.32 -10.41 -24.98
CA ARG A 394 43.28 -10.57 -25.99
C ARG A 394 42.29 -9.39 -25.91
N THR A 395 41.75 -9.03 -27.07
CA THR A 395 40.74 -7.99 -27.16
C THR A 395 39.38 -8.46 -26.67
N GLU A 396 39.08 -9.76 -26.81
CA GLU A 396 37.82 -10.32 -26.33
C GLU A 396 37.91 -10.55 -24.82
N ARG A 397 37.00 -9.92 -24.12
CA ARG A 397 36.92 -10.02 -22.68
C ARG A 397 35.57 -10.62 -22.29
N HIS A 398 35.61 -11.40 -21.25
CA HIS A 398 34.40 -12.02 -20.72
C HIS A 398 33.96 -11.29 -19.45
N LYS A 399 32.90 -11.76 -18.88
CA LYS A 399 32.39 -11.17 -17.64
C LYS A 399 33.42 -11.41 -16.52
N TYR A 400 33.68 -10.37 -15.76
CA TYR A 400 34.59 -10.30 -14.63
C TYR A 400 36.07 -10.17 -14.98
N ASP A 401 36.54 -10.58 -16.15
CA ASP A 401 37.97 -10.52 -16.47
C ASP A 401 38.35 -9.34 -17.37
N ALA A 402 37.48 -8.36 -17.50
CA ALA A 402 37.72 -7.19 -18.36
C ALA A 402 38.94 -6.37 -17.94
N ASN A 403 39.28 -6.38 -16.66
CA ASN A 403 40.41 -5.61 -16.11
C ASN A 403 41.70 -6.45 -15.99
N LEU A 404 41.67 -7.70 -16.39
CA LEU A 404 42.83 -8.57 -16.30
C LEU A 404 43.64 -8.50 -17.58
N GLU A 405 44.96 -8.37 -17.42
CA GLU A 405 45.90 -8.26 -18.53
C GLU A 405 46.97 -9.35 -18.37
N ALA A 406 47.70 -9.63 -19.46
CA ALA A 406 48.81 -10.54 -19.41
C ALA A 406 49.80 -10.09 -18.33
N LEU A 407 50.34 -11.06 -17.58
CA LEU A 407 51.26 -10.77 -16.49
C LEU A 407 52.67 -10.53 -17.04
N THR A 408 53.23 -9.36 -16.81
CA THR A 408 54.62 -9.09 -17.12
C THR A 408 55.47 -9.51 -15.91
N VAL A 409 56.28 -10.56 -16.10
CA VAL A 409 57.09 -11.11 -15.04
C VAL A 409 58.56 -11.01 -15.44
N ARG A 410 59.46 -11.10 -14.42
CA ARG A 410 60.90 -11.03 -14.62
C ARG A 410 61.54 -12.32 -14.11
N SER A 411 62.36 -12.93 -14.96
CA SER A 411 63.03 -14.17 -14.64
C SER A 411 64.29 -13.95 -13.76
N LYS A 412 64.84 -15.04 -13.24
CA LYS A 412 66.04 -15.03 -12.44
C LYS A 412 67.24 -14.41 -13.20
N ASP A 413 67.31 -14.64 -14.52
CA ASP A 413 68.39 -14.11 -15.36
C ASP A 413 68.07 -12.72 -15.89
N GLY A 414 67.04 -12.05 -15.36
CA GLY A 414 66.78 -10.64 -15.59
C GLY A 414 65.92 -10.30 -16.78
N PHE A 415 65.45 -11.27 -17.53
CA PHE A 415 64.58 -11.03 -18.69
C PHE A 415 63.14 -10.83 -18.31
N ALA A 416 62.50 -9.81 -18.87
CA ALA A 416 61.07 -9.62 -18.72
C ALA A 416 60.32 -10.35 -19.84
N PHE A 417 59.23 -11.00 -19.49
CA PHE A 417 58.39 -11.70 -20.48
C PHE A 417 56.91 -11.66 -20.04
N ASP A 418 56.05 -11.79 -21.00
CA ASP A 418 54.62 -11.78 -20.74
C ASP A 418 54.09 -13.21 -20.63
N LEU A 419 53.31 -13.42 -19.57
CA LEU A 419 52.76 -14.72 -19.22
C LEU A 419 51.24 -14.62 -19.24
N GLU A 420 50.59 -15.46 -20.01
CA GLU A 420 49.15 -15.58 -20.02
C GLU A 420 48.71 -16.71 -19.09
N VAL A 421 47.71 -16.42 -18.26
CA VAL A 421 47.23 -17.39 -17.28
C VAL A 421 45.71 -17.42 -17.36
N SER A 422 45.16 -18.63 -17.26
CA SER A 422 43.71 -18.84 -17.09
C SER A 422 43.47 -19.53 -15.76
N GLN A 423 42.60 -18.97 -14.96
CA GLN A 423 42.22 -19.55 -13.68
C GLN A 423 40.74 -19.90 -13.69
N ILE A 424 40.45 -21.16 -13.40
CA ILE A 424 39.07 -21.63 -13.27
C ILE A 424 38.72 -21.64 -11.79
N ILE A 425 37.66 -20.93 -11.43
CA ILE A 425 37.18 -20.88 -10.04
C ILE A 425 35.72 -21.33 -9.98
N HIS A 426 35.29 -21.67 -8.78
CA HIS A 426 33.94 -22.09 -8.48
C HIS A 426 33.54 -21.57 -7.12
N VAL A 427 32.36 -20.93 -7.04
CA VAL A 427 31.78 -20.49 -5.78
C VAL A 427 30.51 -21.31 -5.57
N GLY A 428 30.48 -22.08 -4.48
CA GLY A 428 29.29 -22.86 -4.13
C GLY A 428 28.14 -21.98 -3.72
N ALA A 429 26.91 -22.48 -3.89
CA ALA A 429 25.72 -21.71 -3.58
C ALA A 429 25.71 -21.24 -2.11
N LEU A 430 26.10 -22.12 -1.20
CA LEU A 430 26.11 -21.77 0.23
C LEU A 430 27.36 -20.95 0.62
N ASP A 431 28.36 -20.91 -0.23
CA ASP A 431 29.56 -20.10 0.00
C ASP A 431 29.41 -18.69 -0.58
N ALA A 432 28.49 -18.49 -1.50
CA ALA A 432 28.28 -17.18 -2.15
C ALA A 432 28.02 -16.06 -1.15
N PRO A 433 27.14 -16.22 -0.14
CA PRO A 433 26.97 -15.15 0.85
C PRO A 433 28.25 -14.83 1.61
N LYS A 434 29.06 -15.84 1.91
CA LYS A 434 30.33 -15.65 2.61
C LYS A 434 31.29 -14.80 1.77
N VAL A 435 31.38 -15.12 0.47
CA VAL A 435 32.24 -14.38 -0.45
C VAL A 435 31.78 -12.91 -0.53
N ILE A 436 30.49 -12.69 -0.75
CA ILE A 436 29.95 -11.34 -0.92
C ILE A 436 30.10 -10.54 0.38
N SER A 437 29.92 -11.17 1.54
CA SER A 437 30.07 -10.44 2.80
C SER A 437 31.51 -9.97 3.03
N ARG A 438 32.50 -10.67 2.45
CA ARG A 438 33.91 -10.28 2.56
C ARG A 438 34.29 -9.21 1.54
N VAL A 439 33.84 -9.35 0.28
CA VAL A 439 34.38 -8.53 -0.81
C VAL A 439 33.37 -7.61 -1.45
N GLY A 440 32.09 -7.81 -1.21
CA GLY A 440 31.02 -6.94 -1.69
C GLY A 440 30.43 -7.30 -3.04
N SER A 441 31.23 -7.79 -3.98
CA SER A 441 30.78 -8.17 -5.31
C SER A 441 31.73 -9.14 -5.96
N MET A 442 31.26 -9.84 -6.98
CA MET A 442 32.14 -10.76 -7.74
C MET A 442 33.24 -10.01 -8.47
N GLN A 443 32.94 -8.80 -8.98
CA GLN A 443 33.97 -7.99 -9.64
C GLN A 443 35.06 -7.58 -8.64
N ASN A 444 34.70 -7.25 -7.41
CA ASN A 444 35.67 -6.95 -6.35
C ASN A 444 36.51 -8.16 -6.02
N LEU A 445 35.91 -9.35 -6.00
CA LEU A 445 36.68 -10.59 -5.78
C LEU A 445 37.79 -10.73 -6.83
N VAL A 446 37.43 -10.54 -8.10
CA VAL A 446 38.39 -10.66 -9.18
C VAL A 446 39.48 -9.59 -9.09
N ASP A 447 39.09 -8.33 -8.98
CA ASP A 447 40.00 -7.19 -9.09
C ASP A 447 40.85 -7.01 -7.85
N ASN A 448 40.30 -7.26 -6.66
CA ASN A 448 40.98 -6.95 -5.39
C ASN A 448 41.56 -8.15 -4.68
N VAL A 449 41.16 -9.38 -5.01
CA VAL A 449 41.67 -10.59 -4.38
C VAL A 449 42.42 -11.48 -5.38
N LEU A 450 41.75 -11.86 -6.47
CA LEU A 450 42.32 -12.84 -7.40
C LEU A 450 43.45 -12.24 -8.23
N GLU A 451 43.27 -11.02 -8.77
CA GLU A 451 44.31 -10.37 -9.57
C GLU A 451 45.60 -10.22 -8.77
N PRO A 452 45.60 -9.57 -7.58
CA PRO A 452 46.85 -9.44 -6.84
C PRO A 452 47.41 -10.77 -6.34
N SER A 453 46.58 -11.72 -5.90
CA SER A 453 47.05 -13.00 -5.38
C SER A 453 47.73 -13.83 -6.47
N ILE A 454 47.06 -13.97 -7.61
CA ILE A 454 47.55 -14.79 -8.71
C ILE A 454 48.72 -14.09 -9.42
N GLY A 455 48.59 -12.80 -9.66
CA GLY A 455 49.64 -12.01 -10.31
C GLY A 455 50.91 -11.99 -9.49
N ASN A 456 50.83 -11.78 -8.19
CA ASN A 456 52.02 -11.76 -7.32
C ASN A 456 52.65 -13.15 -7.21
N TYR A 457 51.83 -14.20 -7.17
CA TYR A 457 52.39 -15.55 -7.17
C TYR A 457 53.27 -15.79 -8.39
N PHE A 458 52.76 -15.46 -9.59
CA PHE A 458 53.52 -15.71 -10.82
C PHE A 458 54.75 -14.79 -10.93
N ARG A 459 54.63 -13.55 -10.48
CA ARG A 459 55.75 -12.61 -10.46
C ARG A 459 56.88 -13.15 -9.55
N ASN A 460 56.50 -13.66 -8.39
CA ASN A 460 57.48 -14.21 -7.46
C ASN A 460 58.06 -15.54 -7.97
N SER A 461 57.21 -16.43 -8.48
CA SER A 461 57.64 -17.71 -9.01
C SER A 461 58.62 -17.57 -10.17
N ALA A 462 58.39 -16.61 -11.07
CA ALA A 462 59.27 -16.40 -12.22
C ALA A 462 60.67 -16.00 -11.81
N GLN A 463 60.87 -15.35 -10.67
CA GLN A 463 62.18 -14.93 -10.17
C GLN A 463 63.06 -16.11 -9.72
N ASP A 464 62.47 -17.26 -9.51
CA ASP A 464 63.21 -18.45 -9.07
C ASP A 464 63.80 -19.24 -10.26
N TYR A 465 63.42 -18.93 -11.49
CA TYR A 465 63.77 -19.70 -12.67
C TYR A 465 64.30 -18.80 -13.78
N THR A 466 65.19 -19.35 -14.63
CA THR A 466 65.55 -18.68 -15.89
C THR A 466 64.33 -18.78 -16.84
N VAL A 467 64.33 -17.97 -17.89
CA VAL A 467 63.25 -18.01 -18.87
C VAL A 467 63.13 -19.41 -19.49
N LEU A 468 64.25 -20.00 -19.85
CA LEU A 468 64.25 -21.35 -20.47
C LEU A 468 63.77 -22.43 -19.51
N ASP A 469 64.19 -22.35 -18.26
CA ASP A 469 63.74 -23.30 -17.24
C ASP A 469 62.26 -23.20 -16.99
N PHE A 470 61.73 -21.96 -16.96
CA PHE A 470 60.31 -21.75 -16.79
C PHE A 470 59.53 -22.29 -17.99
N LEU A 471 59.98 -22.07 -19.18
CA LEU A 471 59.36 -22.57 -20.40
C LEU A 471 59.40 -24.08 -20.49
N ASN A 472 60.53 -24.68 -20.20
CA ASN A 472 60.74 -26.14 -20.31
C ASN A 472 59.94 -26.92 -19.27
N ALA A 473 59.76 -26.34 -18.08
CA ALA A 473 59.03 -26.98 -16.99
C ALA A 473 57.66 -26.38 -16.79
N ARG A 474 57.01 -25.97 -17.85
CA ARG A 474 55.70 -25.29 -17.83
C ARG A 474 54.63 -26.11 -17.07
N SER A 475 54.55 -27.41 -17.31
CA SER A 475 53.61 -28.30 -16.64
C SER A 475 53.84 -28.34 -15.13
N GLU A 476 55.12 -28.37 -14.72
CA GLU A 476 55.48 -28.38 -13.29
C GLU A 476 55.13 -27.05 -12.64
N ARG A 477 55.40 -25.93 -13.32
CA ARG A 477 55.04 -24.58 -12.84
C ARG A 477 53.54 -24.47 -12.66
N GLN A 478 52.78 -25.05 -13.61
CA GLN A 478 51.32 -25.06 -13.56
C GLN A 478 50.80 -25.81 -12.34
N VAL A 479 51.36 -26.99 -12.04
CA VAL A 479 50.97 -27.80 -10.88
C VAL A 479 51.28 -27.04 -9.59
N GLU A 480 52.46 -26.46 -9.47
CA GLU A 480 52.86 -25.65 -8.31
C GLU A 480 51.93 -24.48 -8.07
N ALA A 481 51.60 -23.76 -9.16
CA ALA A 481 50.68 -22.64 -9.12
C ALA A 481 49.30 -23.10 -8.67
N SER A 482 48.80 -24.18 -9.23
CA SER A 482 47.50 -24.73 -8.89
C SER A 482 47.37 -25.03 -7.40
N GLU A 483 48.39 -25.69 -6.84
CA GLU A 483 48.42 -26.05 -5.41
C GLU A 483 48.41 -24.80 -4.52
N TYR A 484 49.26 -23.82 -4.84
CA TYR A 484 49.33 -22.58 -4.06
C TYR A 484 48.03 -21.82 -4.12
N ILE A 485 47.44 -21.66 -5.32
CA ILE A 485 46.24 -20.88 -5.53
C ILE A 485 45.02 -21.55 -4.86
N LYS A 486 44.94 -22.89 -4.91
CA LYS A 486 43.90 -23.62 -4.18
C LYS A 486 43.92 -23.31 -2.70
N ALA A 487 45.10 -23.33 -2.08
CA ALA A 487 45.27 -23.05 -0.65
C ALA A 487 44.89 -21.58 -0.35
N ALA A 488 45.35 -20.65 -1.18
CA ALA A 488 45.10 -19.22 -0.98
C ALA A 488 43.64 -18.87 -1.10
N LEU A 489 42.93 -19.43 -2.08
CA LEU A 489 41.52 -19.11 -2.31
C LEU A 489 40.58 -19.76 -1.31
N ARG A 490 40.98 -20.83 -0.64
CA ARG A 490 40.17 -21.44 0.43
C ARG A 490 39.84 -20.45 1.54
N THR A 491 40.76 -19.55 1.85
CA THR A 491 40.51 -18.52 2.87
C THR A 491 39.36 -17.57 2.52
N TYR A 492 39.03 -17.46 1.24
CA TYR A 492 37.93 -16.61 0.75
C TYR A 492 36.69 -17.43 0.41
N ASP A 493 36.67 -18.73 0.73
CA ASP A 493 35.58 -19.66 0.42
C ASP A 493 35.36 -19.82 -1.08
N VAL A 494 36.40 -19.65 -1.88
CA VAL A 494 36.40 -19.83 -3.32
C VAL A 494 37.21 -21.10 -3.64
N GLN A 495 36.64 -21.96 -4.49
CA GLN A 495 37.34 -23.16 -4.95
C GLN A 495 38.13 -22.83 -6.23
N ALA A 496 39.43 -23.02 -6.21
CA ALA A 496 40.26 -22.98 -7.41
C ALA A 496 40.21 -24.37 -8.06
N ILE A 497 39.63 -24.42 -9.28
CA ILE A 497 39.46 -25.71 -9.95
C ILE A 497 40.72 -26.09 -10.70
N ASP A 498 41.24 -25.16 -11.50
CA ASP A 498 42.45 -25.43 -12.29
C ASP A 498 43.14 -24.14 -12.65
N THR A 499 44.46 -24.19 -12.75
CA THR A 499 45.29 -23.08 -13.20
C THR A 499 46.02 -23.53 -14.47
N LEU A 500 45.87 -22.77 -15.52
CA LEU A 500 46.45 -23.08 -16.84
C LEU A 500 47.37 -21.94 -17.26
N ILE A 501 48.60 -22.30 -17.60
CA ILE A 501 49.57 -21.36 -18.14
C ILE A 501 49.42 -21.41 -19.67
N GLY A 502 49.11 -20.26 -20.26
CA GLY A 502 48.94 -20.12 -21.70
C GLY A 502 50.25 -19.89 -22.42
N ASP A 503 50.20 -19.22 -23.53
CA ASP A 503 51.40 -18.90 -24.31
C ASP A 503 52.30 -17.95 -23.56
N ILE A 504 53.59 -18.23 -23.63
CA ILE A 504 54.63 -17.38 -23.08
C ILE A 504 55.37 -16.76 -24.25
N GLN A 505 55.46 -15.44 -24.27
CA GLN A 505 56.21 -14.75 -25.31
C GLN A 505 57.63 -14.50 -24.82
N PRO A 506 58.59 -15.27 -25.36
CA PRO A 506 59.99 -15.08 -24.93
C PRO A 506 60.47 -13.67 -25.31
N PRO A 507 61.36 -13.08 -24.50
CA PRO A 507 61.92 -11.77 -24.85
C PRO A 507 62.68 -11.82 -26.18
N ALA A 508 62.52 -10.80 -27.02
CA ALA A 508 63.21 -10.73 -28.32
C ALA A 508 64.73 -10.76 -28.12
N SER A 509 65.22 -10.12 -27.06
CA SER A 509 66.65 -10.10 -26.70
C SER A 509 67.18 -11.49 -26.41
N LEU A 510 66.40 -12.33 -25.73
CA LEU A 510 66.79 -13.70 -25.47
C LEU A 510 66.85 -14.54 -26.74
N MET A 511 65.86 -14.35 -27.62
CA MET A 511 65.82 -15.06 -28.90
C MET A 511 67.01 -14.68 -29.77
N GLN A 512 67.37 -13.42 -29.80
CA GLN A 512 68.55 -12.95 -30.55
C GLN A 512 69.83 -13.52 -29.98
N THR A 513 69.95 -13.56 -28.67
CA THR A 513 71.12 -14.12 -27.98
C THR A 513 71.25 -15.63 -28.24
N GLN A 514 70.16 -16.35 -28.21
CA GLN A 514 70.13 -17.78 -28.50
C GLN A 514 70.50 -18.05 -29.96
N THR A 515 69.95 -17.29 -30.90
CA THR A 515 70.28 -17.39 -32.32
C THR A 515 71.75 -17.11 -32.58
N GLY A 516 72.28 -16.06 -31.93
CA GLY A 516 73.69 -15.71 -32.05
C GLY A 516 74.59 -16.80 -31.50
N ARG A 517 74.27 -17.42 -30.35
CA ARG A 517 75.04 -18.54 -29.80
C ARG A 517 75.01 -19.73 -30.72
N THR A 518 73.86 -20.06 -31.27
CA THR A 518 73.70 -21.21 -32.17
C THR A 518 74.50 -20.99 -33.47
N GLN A 519 74.47 -19.76 -34.00
CA GLN A 519 75.26 -19.40 -35.18
C GLN A 519 76.76 -19.47 -34.90
N ASN A 520 77.22 -18.97 -33.74
CA ASN A 520 78.58 -19.00 -33.35
C ASN A 520 79.06 -20.45 -33.16
N LEU A 521 78.26 -21.29 -32.56
CA LEU A 521 78.60 -22.73 -32.38
C LEU A 521 78.65 -23.44 -33.75
N ARG A 522 77.81 -23.12 -34.65
CA ARG A 522 77.81 -23.69 -36.01
C ARG A 522 79.04 -23.22 -36.79
N SER A 523 79.37 -21.96 -36.72
CA SER A 523 80.55 -21.41 -37.43
C SER A 523 81.82 -21.94 -36.86
N SER A 524 81.96 -22.18 -35.52
CA SER A 524 83.15 -22.80 -34.92
C SER A 524 83.23 -24.26 -35.29
N ALA A 525 82.09 -24.98 -35.36
CA ALA A 525 82.10 -26.37 -35.80
C ALA A 525 82.47 -26.48 -37.29
N ASP A 526 82.00 -25.63 -38.13
CA ASP A 526 82.33 -25.55 -39.55
C ASP A 526 83.77 -25.17 -39.71
N GLY A 527 84.29 -24.23 -38.92
CA GLY A 527 85.69 -23.84 -38.91
C GLY A 527 86.63 -24.99 -38.48
N ALA A 528 86.23 -25.76 -37.44
CA ALA A 528 87.00 -26.92 -36.98
C ALA A 528 87.01 -28.01 -38.03
N ASN A 529 85.84 -28.25 -38.72
CA ASN A 529 85.79 -29.22 -39.82
C ASN A 529 86.63 -28.79 -41.02
N ALA A 530 86.63 -27.52 -41.38
CA ALA A 530 87.44 -26.98 -42.45
C ALA A 530 88.94 -27.09 -42.13
N THR A 531 89.37 -26.86 -40.90
CA THR A 531 90.72 -26.99 -40.44
C THR A 531 91.16 -28.47 -40.47
N SER A 532 90.28 -29.39 -40.05
CA SER A 532 90.60 -30.83 -40.10
C SER A 532 90.74 -31.36 -41.53
N THR A 533 89.89 -30.84 -42.45
CA THR A 533 89.98 -31.21 -43.88
C THR A 533 91.24 -30.64 -44.53
N ALA A 534 91.66 -29.45 -44.12
CA ALA A 534 92.84 -28.80 -44.64
C ALA A 534 94.14 -29.54 -44.12
N CYS A 535 94.12 -30.04 -42.92
CA CYS A 535 95.27 -30.85 -42.35
C CYS A 535 95.34 -32.21 -42.96
N ALA A 536 94.27 -32.82 -43.50
CA ALA A 536 94.29 -34.15 -44.14
C ALA A 536 94.76 -34.12 -45.57
N GLY A 537 94.94 -32.94 -46.22
CA GLY A 537 95.32 -32.77 -47.61
C GLY A 537 96.76 -32.55 -47.88
N ASN A 538 97.63 -32.58 -46.87
CA ASN A 538 99.06 -32.35 -47.07
C ASN A 538 99.88 -33.52 -46.54
N SER A 539 99.94 -34.63 -47.29
CA SER A 539 100.90 -35.65 -47.17
C SER A 539 101.71 -35.74 -48.48
N PRO A 540 102.97 -35.43 -48.45
CA PRO A 540 103.81 -35.66 -49.64
C PRO A 540 104.12 -37.15 -49.78
N GLY A 541 103.85 -37.67 -50.93
CA GLY A 541 104.27 -38.99 -51.28
C GLY A 541 105.53 -39.03 -52.10
#